data_e14c90ba68901aeb21b4ed6e04a9aeaf
#
_entry.id   e14c90ba68901aeb21b4ed6e04a9aeaf
#
_cell.length_a   1.000
_cell.length_b   1.000
_cell.length_c   1.000
_cell.angle_alpha   90.00
_cell.angle_beta   90.00
_cell.angle_gamma   90.00
#
_symmetry.space_group_name_H-M   'P 1'
#
loop_
_entity.id
_entity.type
_entity.pdbx_description
1 polymer ?
#
loop_
_entity_poly.entity_id
_entity_poly.type
_entity_poly.pdbx_seq_one_letter_code
_entity_poly.pdbx_strand_id
1 'polypeptide(L)'
;PIIIPEITIGISLLVFFSLGFQLIENILGIRLVLGLPTVIIGHIVFSISFVVVTVRARVAQLDPALEEAALDLGANEWKTFFQITLPLIWPAIFSAALLAFTLSLDDFVITFFTAGVGSTTLPLFVYGMIKFSVTPAINAISTLMLVASLILVASSLFIDKLGNKKNA
;
A
#
# COMPACT_ATOMS: atom_id res chain seq x y z
N PRO A 1 -1.21 2.94 11.21
CA PRO A 1 -2.07 3.69 10.25
C PRO A 1 -3.52 3.23 10.25
N ILE A 2 -3.83 1.94 10.37
CA ILE A 2 -5.22 1.44 10.32
C ILE A 2 -6.15 2.12 11.36
N ILE A 3 -5.63 2.49 12.51
CA ILE A 3 -6.39 3.10 13.61
C ILE A 3 -6.31 4.63 13.56
N ILE A 4 -5.27 5.17 12.96
CA ILE A 4 -5.01 6.62 12.91
C ILE A 4 -5.73 7.22 11.69
N PRO A 5 -6.48 8.33 11.85
CA PRO A 5 -7.10 9.00 10.71
C PRO A 5 -6.08 9.38 9.63
N GLU A 6 -6.41 9.15 8.38
CA GLU A 6 -5.52 9.42 7.22
C GLU A 6 -5.03 10.87 7.19
N ILE A 7 -5.90 11.81 7.56
CA ILE A 7 -5.54 13.25 7.67
C ILE A 7 -4.37 13.45 8.64
N THR A 8 -4.39 12.76 9.78
CA THR A 8 -3.31 12.87 10.78
C THR A 8 -1.99 12.34 10.22
N ILE A 9 -2.04 11.21 9.48
CA ILE A 9 -0.86 10.66 8.80
C ILE A 9 -0.36 11.64 7.74
N GLY A 10 -1.26 12.18 6.92
CA GLY A 10 -0.91 13.14 5.87
C GLY A 10 -0.22 14.39 6.42
N ILE A 11 -0.78 14.99 7.46
CA ILE A 11 -0.18 16.16 8.13
C ILE A 11 1.17 15.79 8.75
N SER A 12 1.27 14.63 9.41
CA SER A 12 2.53 14.19 10.02
C SER A 12 3.63 13.98 8.98
N LEU A 13 3.29 13.42 7.82
CA LEU A 13 4.22 13.25 6.69
C LEU A 13 4.64 14.60 6.10
N LEU A 14 3.71 15.55 5.95
CA LEU A 14 4.03 16.89 5.50
C LEU A 14 5.04 17.57 6.42
N VAL A 15 4.81 17.51 7.74
CA VAL A 15 5.72 18.07 8.75
C VAL A 15 7.06 17.35 8.71
N PHE A 16 7.06 16.03 8.64
CA PHE A 16 8.28 15.21 8.56
C PHE A 16 9.14 15.59 7.34
N PHE A 17 8.55 15.66 6.16
CA PHE A 17 9.26 16.04 4.94
C PHE A 17 9.73 17.49 5.00
N SER A 18 8.91 18.40 5.49
CA SER A 18 9.28 19.81 5.61
C SER A 18 10.50 20.02 6.50
N LEU A 19 10.49 19.42 7.71
CA LEU A 19 11.62 19.50 8.65
C LEU A 19 12.85 18.76 8.12
N GLY A 20 12.67 17.58 7.53
CA GLY A 20 13.74 16.78 6.95
C GLY A 20 14.44 17.53 5.79
N PHE A 21 13.67 18.15 4.91
CA PHE A 21 14.21 18.92 3.79
C PHE A 21 14.95 20.18 4.27
N GLN A 22 14.42 20.88 5.26
CA GLN A 22 15.10 22.01 5.86
C GLN A 22 16.43 21.62 6.51
N LEU A 23 16.47 20.48 7.20
CA LEU A 23 17.70 19.95 7.78
C LEU A 23 18.73 19.61 6.72
N ILE A 24 18.33 18.95 5.64
CA ILE A 24 19.20 18.60 4.50
C ILE A 24 19.73 19.86 3.81
N GLU A 25 18.88 20.87 3.61
CA GLU A 25 19.28 22.14 3.02
C GLU A 25 20.33 22.85 3.88
N ASN A 26 20.15 22.85 5.21
CA ASN A 26 21.08 23.48 6.15
C ASN A 26 22.44 22.75 6.24
N ILE A 27 22.46 21.41 6.12
CA ILE A 27 23.70 20.62 6.28
C ILE A 27 24.44 20.46 4.94
N LEU A 28 23.70 20.16 3.87
CA LEU A 28 24.26 19.78 2.58
C LEU A 28 24.12 20.87 1.50
N GLY A 29 23.37 21.94 1.77
CA GLY A 29 23.05 22.97 0.77
C GLY A 29 22.13 22.49 -0.36
N ILE A 30 21.51 21.31 -0.22
CA ILE A 30 20.66 20.70 -1.25
C ILE A 30 19.19 21.03 -0.92
N ARG A 31 18.54 21.74 -1.84
CA ARG A 31 17.12 22.05 -1.70
C ARG A 31 16.25 20.94 -2.25
N LEU A 32 15.60 20.21 -1.34
CA LEU A 32 14.58 19.21 -1.67
C LEU A 32 13.18 19.84 -1.60
N VAL A 33 12.28 19.35 -2.44
CA VAL A 33 10.89 19.81 -2.48
C VAL A 33 9.95 18.60 -2.50
N LEU A 34 8.71 18.81 -2.06
CA LEU A 34 7.65 17.81 -2.20
C LEU A 34 7.44 17.49 -3.69
N GLY A 35 7.13 16.24 -3.98
CA GLY A 35 6.95 15.77 -5.35
C GLY A 35 6.55 14.30 -5.41
N LEU A 36 6.68 13.68 -6.56
CA LEU A 36 6.36 12.27 -6.73
C LEU A 36 7.09 11.34 -5.73
N PRO A 37 8.38 11.55 -5.39
CA PRO A 37 9.05 10.70 -4.38
C PRO A 37 8.39 10.76 -2.99
N THR A 38 7.96 11.93 -2.55
CA THR A 38 7.28 12.09 -1.24
C THR A 38 5.87 11.47 -1.26
N VAL A 39 5.17 11.53 -2.39
CA VAL A 39 3.91 10.81 -2.58
C VAL A 39 4.14 9.30 -2.48
N ILE A 40 5.13 8.75 -3.19
CA ILE A 40 5.45 7.31 -3.15
C ILE A 40 5.77 6.86 -1.72
N ILE A 41 6.62 7.59 -1.00
CA ILE A 41 6.95 7.27 0.39
C ILE A 41 5.71 7.33 1.26
N GLY A 42 4.85 8.34 1.11
CA GLY A 42 3.60 8.46 1.84
C GLY A 42 2.67 7.27 1.65
N HIS A 43 2.50 6.83 0.40
CA HIS A 43 1.70 5.65 0.06
C HIS A 43 2.30 4.35 0.60
N ILE A 44 3.63 4.20 0.59
CA ILE A 44 4.29 3.05 1.22
C ILE A 44 4.02 3.01 2.72
N VAL A 45 4.21 4.14 3.43
CA VAL A 45 3.98 4.25 4.88
C VAL A 45 2.53 3.91 5.24
N PHE A 46 1.58 4.39 4.45
CA PHE A 46 0.17 4.09 4.64
C PHE A 46 -0.15 2.62 4.38
N SER A 47 0.29 2.08 3.24
CA SER A 47 -0.05 0.73 2.78
C SER A 47 0.61 -0.37 3.60
N ILE A 48 1.81 -0.14 4.16
CA ILE A 48 2.58 -1.17 4.89
C ILE A 48 1.79 -1.79 6.03
N SER A 49 0.93 -1.02 6.71
CA SER A 49 0.12 -1.52 7.82
C SER A 49 -0.94 -2.51 7.37
N PHE A 50 -1.58 -2.26 6.23
CA PHE A 50 -2.57 -3.18 5.65
C PHE A 50 -1.89 -4.46 5.18
N VAL A 51 -0.75 -4.36 4.52
CA VAL A 51 0.03 -5.52 4.07
C VAL A 51 0.47 -6.37 5.27
N VAL A 52 1.03 -5.73 6.31
CA VAL A 52 1.49 -6.45 7.50
C VAL A 52 0.35 -7.20 8.20
N VAL A 53 -0.81 -6.56 8.38
CA VAL A 53 -1.97 -7.22 9.03
C VAL A 53 -2.47 -8.39 8.20
N THR A 54 -2.60 -8.22 6.87
CA THR A 54 -3.08 -9.27 5.98
C THR A 54 -2.13 -10.47 5.95
N VAL A 55 -0.83 -10.23 5.76
CA VAL A 55 0.16 -11.30 5.72
C VAL A 55 0.31 -11.97 7.08
N ARG A 56 0.34 -11.21 8.18
CA ARG A 56 0.41 -11.75 9.55
C ARG A 56 -0.78 -12.66 9.87
N ALA A 57 -1.99 -12.29 9.46
CA ALA A 57 -3.19 -13.12 9.66
C ALA A 57 -3.04 -14.47 8.94
N ARG A 58 -2.39 -14.51 7.79
CA ARG A 58 -2.11 -15.76 7.05
C ARG A 58 -1.03 -16.59 7.71
N VAL A 59 0.07 -15.96 8.12
CA VAL A 59 1.16 -16.65 8.84
C VAL A 59 0.65 -17.31 10.11
N ALA A 60 -0.23 -16.64 10.85
CA ALA A 60 -0.84 -17.17 12.07
C ALA A 60 -1.74 -18.40 11.86
N GLN A 61 -2.13 -18.70 10.63
CA GLN A 61 -2.93 -19.88 10.26
C GLN A 61 -2.09 -21.06 9.77
N LEU A 62 -0.78 -20.88 9.60
CA LEU A 62 0.10 -21.98 9.21
C LEU A 62 0.28 -22.96 10.37
N ASP A 63 0.33 -24.25 10.03
CA ASP A 63 0.65 -25.30 10.99
C ASP A 63 2.16 -25.26 11.31
N PRO A 64 2.55 -25.03 12.57
CA PRO A 64 3.96 -25.03 12.96
C PRO A 64 4.67 -26.35 12.68
N ALA A 65 3.95 -27.47 12.66
CA ALA A 65 4.50 -28.78 12.38
C ALA A 65 5.18 -28.87 10.99
N LEU A 66 4.79 -28.03 10.05
CA LEU A 66 5.43 -27.97 8.72
C LEU A 66 6.87 -27.46 8.80
N GLU A 67 7.10 -26.45 9.61
CA GLU A 67 8.45 -25.88 9.82
C GLU A 67 9.30 -26.82 10.66
N GLU A 68 8.75 -27.42 11.71
CA GLU A 68 9.42 -28.43 12.56
C GLU A 68 9.86 -29.64 11.74
N ALA A 69 8.97 -30.19 10.91
CA ALA A 69 9.30 -31.33 10.04
C ALA A 69 10.42 -31.01 9.04
N ALA A 70 10.46 -29.78 8.52
CA ALA A 70 11.54 -29.37 7.62
C ALA A 70 12.88 -29.27 8.33
N LEU A 71 12.91 -28.77 9.57
CA LEU A 71 14.11 -28.68 10.39
C LEU A 71 14.62 -30.11 10.76
N ASP A 72 13.71 -31.01 11.10
CA ASP A 72 14.04 -32.43 11.38
C ASP A 72 14.66 -33.16 10.17
N LEU A 73 14.26 -32.75 8.95
CA LEU A 73 14.83 -33.22 7.70
C LEU A 73 16.18 -32.55 7.33
N GLY A 74 16.73 -31.73 8.23
CA GLY A 74 18.01 -31.04 8.06
C GLY A 74 17.98 -29.76 7.24
N ALA A 75 16.81 -29.18 7.03
CA ALA A 75 16.71 -27.82 6.46
C ALA A 75 17.16 -26.79 7.51
N ASN A 76 17.82 -25.73 7.06
CA ASN A 76 18.04 -24.55 7.92
C ASN A 76 16.86 -23.59 7.84
N GLU A 77 16.78 -22.60 8.74
CA GLU A 77 15.68 -21.63 8.81
C GLU A 77 15.43 -20.90 7.48
N TRP A 78 16.49 -20.49 6.77
CA TRP A 78 16.39 -19.84 5.46
C TRP A 78 15.76 -20.76 4.41
N LYS A 79 16.19 -22.01 4.37
CA LYS A 79 15.65 -23.00 3.44
C LYS A 79 14.20 -23.31 3.74
N THR A 80 13.85 -23.46 5.02
CA THR A 80 12.47 -23.67 5.49
C THR A 80 11.60 -22.47 5.08
N PHE A 81 12.07 -21.24 5.33
CA PHE A 81 11.34 -20.05 4.94
C PHE A 81 11.07 -19.99 3.44
N PHE A 82 12.09 -20.12 2.58
CA PHE A 82 11.91 -19.96 1.13
C PHE A 82 11.21 -21.14 0.47
N GLN A 83 11.33 -22.36 1.00
CA GLN A 83 10.76 -23.56 0.36
C GLN A 83 9.40 -23.97 0.93
N ILE A 84 9.07 -23.57 2.15
CA ILE A 84 7.81 -23.96 2.82
C ILE A 84 6.98 -22.73 3.16
N THR A 85 7.47 -21.85 4.04
CA THR A 85 6.68 -20.75 4.57
C THR A 85 6.29 -19.75 3.47
N LEU A 86 7.24 -19.27 2.68
CA LEU A 86 7.00 -18.27 1.64
C LEU A 86 6.00 -18.74 0.55
N PRO A 87 6.10 -19.97 -0.01
CA PRO A 87 5.10 -20.45 -0.95
C PRO A 87 3.69 -20.58 -0.37
N LEU A 88 3.57 -20.92 0.91
CA LEU A 88 2.28 -21.05 1.60
C LEU A 88 1.61 -19.70 1.86
N ILE A 89 2.40 -18.63 2.09
CA ILE A 89 1.89 -17.28 2.30
C ILE A 89 1.82 -16.46 1.02
N TRP A 90 2.37 -16.95 -0.10
CA TRP A 90 2.42 -16.21 -1.38
C TRP A 90 1.06 -15.68 -1.86
N PRO A 91 -0.05 -16.47 -1.79
CA PRO A 91 -1.37 -15.95 -2.16
C PRO A 91 -1.81 -14.76 -1.32
N ALA A 92 -1.51 -14.77 -0.02
CA ALA A 92 -1.83 -13.65 0.88
C ALA A 92 -0.96 -12.42 0.59
N ILE A 93 0.33 -12.62 0.26
CA ILE A 93 1.21 -11.52 -0.16
C ILE A 93 0.66 -10.86 -1.42
N PHE A 94 0.25 -11.66 -2.41
CA PHE A 94 -0.30 -11.15 -3.66
C PHE A 94 -1.64 -10.41 -3.45
N SER A 95 -2.52 -10.99 -2.63
CA SER A 95 -3.77 -10.36 -2.23
C SER A 95 -3.54 -9.03 -1.51
N ALA A 96 -2.60 -8.99 -0.55
CA ALA A 96 -2.23 -7.78 0.16
C ALA A 96 -1.63 -6.70 -0.78
N ALA A 97 -0.84 -7.12 -1.76
CA ALA A 97 -0.28 -6.20 -2.76
C ALA A 97 -1.36 -5.58 -3.64
N LEU A 98 -2.36 -6.37 -4.08
CA LEU A 98 -3.51 -5.85 -4.84
C LEU A 98 -4.35 -4.87 -4.01
N LEU A 99 -4.59 -5.18 -2.73
CA LEU A 99 -5.29 -4.26 -1.83
C LEU A 99 -4.52 -2.97 -1.63
N ALA A 100 -3.21 -3.06 -1.35
CA ALA A 100 -2.35 -1.89 -1.21
C ALA A 100 -2.32 -1.03 -2.48
N PHE A 101 -2.27 -1.66 -3.65
CA PHE A 101 -2.35 -0.97 -4.93
C PHE A 101 -3.69 -0.24 -5.12
N THR A 102 -4.81 -0.90 -4.77
CA THR A 102 -6.15 -0.31 -4.86
C THR A 102 -6.27 0.90 -3.93
N LEU A 103 -5.85 0.76 -2.66
CA LEU A 103 -5.85 1.86 -1.69
C LEU A 103 -4.97 3.03 -2.15
N SER A 104 -3.81 2.73 -2.74
CA SER A 104 -2.92 3.75 -3.29
C SER A 104 -3.50 4.46 -4.52
N LEU A 105 -4.28 3.74 -5.34
CA LEU A 105 -4.90 4.31 -6.54
C LEU A 105 -6.00 5.32 -6.20
N ASP A 106 -6.79 5.04 -5.17
CA ASP A 106 -7.92 5.87 -4.73
C ASP A 106 -7.51 6.98 -3.75
N ASP A 107 -6.26 6.93 -3.24
CA ASP A 107 -5.84 7.86 -2.19
C ASP A 107 -5.84 9.31 -2.68
N PHE A 108 -6.56 10.12 -1.95
CA PHE A 108 -6.56 11.57 -2.08
C PHE A 108 -5.82 12.25 -0.91
N VAL A 109 -6.04 11.75 0.31
CA VAL A 109 -5.65 12.45 1.54
C VAL A 109 -4.14 12.51 1.69
N ILE A 110 -3.45 11.37 1.61
CA ILE A 110 -1.99 11.31 1.73
C ILE A 110 -1.34 12.11 0.61
N THR A 111 -1.84 11.93 -0.63
CA THR A 111 -1.36 12.68 -1.79
C THR A 111 -1.54 14.18 -1.61
N PHE A 112 -2.68 14.65 -1.09
CA PHE A 112 -2.94 16.07 -0.87
C PHE A 112 -1.86 16.76 -0.01
N PHE A 113 -1.36 16.07 1.01
CA PHE A 113 -0.33 16.59 1.91
C PHE A 113 1.11 16.34 1.43
N THR A 114 1.33 15.35 0.57
CA THR A 114 2.70 14.95 0.17
C THR A 114 3.04 15.30 -1.27
N ALA A 115 2.05 15.68 -2.10
CA ALA A 115 2.27 16.13 -3.46
C ALA A 115 2.89 17.53 -3.50
N GLY A 116 3.80 17.72 -4.43
CA GLY A 116 4.36 19.03 -4.79
C GLY A 116 3.96 19.46 -6.20
N VAL A 117 4.58 20.52 -6.66
CA VAL A 117 4.34 21.04 -8.01
C VAL A 117 4.69 19.97 -9.06
N GLY A 118 3.73 19.68 -9.95
CA GLY A 118 3.92 18.71 -11.04
C GLY A 118 3.74 17.24 -10.65
N SER A 119 3.31 16.93 -9.42
CA SER A 119 3.05 15.57 -8.95
C SER A 119 1.58 15.31 -8.62
N THR A 120 0.68 15.89 -9.40
CA THR A 120 -0.77 15.74 -9.23
C THR A 120 -1.19 14.32 -9.63
N THR A 121 -1.78 13.57 -8.70
CA THR A 121 -2.41 12.27 -8.99
C THR A 121 -3.82 12.45 -9.56
N LEU A 122 -4.38 11.36 -10.11
CA LEU A 122 -5.72 11.41 -10.68
C LEU A 122 -6.81 11.80 -9.66
N PRO A 123 -6.86 11.25 -8.42
CA PRO A 123 -7.82 11.69 -7.40
C PRO A 123 -7.68 13.17 -7.07
N LEU A 124 -6.46 13.67 -6.94
CA LEU A 124 -6.20 15.09 -6.64
C LEU A 124 -6.63 15.99 -7.81
N PHE A 125 -6.40 15.56 -9.05
CA PHE A 125 -6.87 16.26 -10.24
C PHE A 125 -8.40 16.31 -10.34
N VAL A 126 -9.07 15.16 -10.12
CA VAL A 126 -10.55 15.09 -10.10
C VAL A 126 -11.13 16.01 -9.03
N TYR A 127 -10.56 16.00 -7.82
CA TYR A 127 -11.00 16.92 -6.76
C TYR A 127 -10.85 18.39 -7.15
N GLY A 128 -9.72 18.74 -7.76
CA GLY A 128 -9.50 20.11 -8.27
C GLY A 128 -10.56 20.53 -9.30
N MET A 129 -10.96 19.62 -10.20
CA MET A 129 -11.98 19.89 -11.21
C MET A 129 -13.39 20.06 -10.61
N ILE A 130 -13.78 19.21 -9.66
CA ILE A 130 -15.10 19.25 -9.00
C ILE A 130 -15.33 20.62 -8.34
N LYS A 131 -14.27 21.24 -7.82
CA LYS A 131 -14.34 22.55 -7.17
C LYS A 131 -14.84 23.67 -8.12
N PHE A 132 -14.64 23.53 -9.42
CA PHE A 132 -15.05 24.54 -10.40
C PHE A 132 -16.35 24.16 -11.12
N SER A 133 -16.49 22.89 -11.56
CA SER A 133 -17.75 22.40 -12.16
C SER A 133 -17.67 20.86 -12.34
N VAL A 134 -18.81 20.19 -12.20
CA VAL A 134 -18.92 18.76 -12.53
C VAL A 134 -19.16 18.62 -14.03
N THR A 135 -18.14 18.13 -14.75
CA THR A 135 -18.23 17.90 -16.20
C THR A 135 -18.51 16.41 -16.49
N PRO A 136 -19.07 16.06 -17.67
CA PRO A 136 -19.23 14.65 -18.07
C PRO A 136 -17.91 13.87 -18.06
N ALA A 137 -16.79 14.53 -18.34
CA ALA A 137 -15.47 13.94 -18.29
C ALA A 137 -15.09 13.46 -16.88
N ILE A 138 -15.42 14.24 -15.83
CA ILE A 138 -15.21 13.86 -14.43
C ILE A 138 -16.01 12.60 -14.10
N ASN A 139 -17.30 12.56 -14.49
CA ASN A 139 -18.15 11.41 -14.25
C ASN A 139 -17.60 10.15 -14.93
N ALA A 140 -17.12 10.27 -16.17
CA ALA A 140 -16.51 9.15 -16.90
C ALA A 140 -15.24 8.64 -16.21
N ILE A 141 -14.31 9.53 -15.82
CA ILE A 141 -13.08 9.16 -15.13
C ILE A 141 -13.38 8.51 -13.77
N SER A 142 -14.29 9.11 -12.99
CA SER A 142 -14.67 8.57 -11.67
C SER A 142 -15.33 7.19 -11.80
N THR A 143 -16.16 6.97 -12.82
CA THR A 143 -16.76 5.67 -13.09
C THR A 143 -15.70 4.63 -13.49
N LEU A 144 -14.73 4.99 -14.33
CA LEU A 144 -13.63 4.09 -14.70
C LEU A 144 -12.77 3.72 -13.49
N MET A 145 -12.42 4.68 -12.62
CA MET A 145 -11.70 4.42 -11.38
C MET A 145 -12.48 3.46 -10.47
N LEU A 146 -13.77 3.71 -10.27
CA LEU A 146 -14.62 2.86 -9.43
C LEU A 146 -14.67 1.43 -9.97
N VAL A 147 -14.87 1.25 -11.27
CA VAL A 147 -14.89 -0.08 -11.91
C VAL A 147 -13.52 -0.76 -11.76
N ALA A 148 -12.42 -0.04 -12.00
CA ALA A 148 -11.07 -0.58 -11.83
C ALA A 148 -10.81 -1.04 -10.38
N SER A 149 -11.15 -0.21 -9.40
CA SER A 149 -11.01 -0.54 -7.97
C SER A 149 -11.85 -1.75 -7.58
N LEU A 150 -13.10 -1.83 -8.05
CA LEU A 150 -13.96 -3.00 -7.78
C LEU A 150 -13.37 -4.29 -8.37
N ILE A 151 -12.84 -4.25 -9.59
CA ILE A 151 -12.19 -5.42 -10.21
C ILE A 151 -10.95 -5.83 -9.40
N LEU A 152 -10.12 -4.89 -8.96
CA LEU A 152 -8.92 -5.17 -8.17
C LEU A 152 -9.26 -5.78 -6.82
N VAL A 153 -10.24 -5.23 -6.10
CA VAL A 153 -10.70 -5.76 -4.81
C VAL A 153 -11.30 -7.16 -4.99
N ALA A 154 -12.16 -7.35 -5.97
CA ALA A 154 -12.75 -8.67 -6.26
C ALA A 154 -11.66 -9.71 -6.60
N SER A 155 -10.66 -9.34 -7.39
CA SER A 155 -9.52 -10.18 -7.73
C SER A 155 -8.69 -10.56 -6.49
N SER A 156 -8.43 -9.60 -5.62
CA SER A 156 -7.72 -9.81 -4.36
C SER A 156 -8.44 -10.83 -3.47
N LEU A 157 -9.74 -10.64 -3.25
CA LEU A 157 -10.56 -11.54 -2.43
C LEU A 157 -10.69 -12.95 -3.04
N PHE A 158 -10.75 -13.04 -4.37
CA PHE A 158 -10.81 -14.31 -5.06
C PHE A 158 -9.51 -15.10 -4.92
N ILE A 159 -8.37 -14.45 -5.06
CA ILE A 159 -7.04 -15.06 -4.91
C ILE A 159 -6.84 -15.54 -3.47
N ASP A 160 -7.22 -14.74 -2.48
CA ASP A 160 -7.12 -15.14 -1.07
C ASP A 160 -7.98 -16.39 -0.76
N LYS A 161 -9.21 -16.44 -1.30
CA LYS A 161 -10.10 -17.61 -1.18
C LYS A 161 -9.54 -18.86 -1.84
N LEU A 162 -8.86 -18.74 -2.98
CA LEU A 162 -8.21 -19.87 -3.65
C LEU A 162 -7.00 -20.38 -2.85
N GLY A 163 -6.21 -19.46 -2.27
CA GLY A 163 -5.09 -19.81 -1.42
C GLY A 163 -5.51 -20.58 -0.17
N ASN A 164 -6.64 -20.19 0.44
CA ASN A 164 -7.19 -20.88 1.61
C ASN A 164 -7.74 -22.28 1.30
N LYS A 165 -8.33 -22.51 0.11
CA LYS A 165 -8.84 -23.83 -0.29
C LYS A 165 -7.77 -24.87 -0.57
N LYS A 166 -6.56 -24.48 -0.94
CA LYS A 166 -5.45 -25.43 -1.20
C LYS A 166 -4.81 -25.98 0.07
N ASN A 167 -5.11 -25.39 1.21
CA ASN A 167 -4.46 -25.72 2.50
C ASN A 167 -5.46 -26.27 3.55
N ALA A 168 -6.71 -26.55 3.16
CA ALA A 168 -7.73 -27.28 3.89
C ALA A 168 -7.90 -28.69 3.32
#